data_7a6d09de78a0f0e37bb54c1ea8ec91d8
#
_entry.id   7a6d09de78a0f0e37bb54c1ea8ec91d8
#
_cell.length_a   1.000
_cell.length_b   1.000
_cell.length_c   1.000
_cell.angle_alpha   90.00
_cell.angle_beta   90.00
_cell.angle_gamma   90.00
#
_symmetry.space_group_name_H-M   'P 1'
#
loop_
_entity.id
_entity.type
_entity.pdbx_description
1 polymer ?
#
loop_
_entity_poly.entity_id
_entity_poly.type
_entity_poly.pdbx_seq_one_letter_code
_entity_poly.pdbx_strand_id
1 'polypeptide(L)'
;MMELVIGEKIEEIANNIAGRKNIRNINETKIPLVTVTCETVSMKEVNCCSQKIENEDEDIIYIYDMPIGKAVRSSMSFPGIYTTCNYQGYNLIDGGTKNNMQVDVLKKQGADKIISVSFDLDSYKPSNQFFDVVIRALDIFSLDNVRKGREKSDVAAIVKTEDTSLLEIKDTKAVIAAGYNAVMEHKEEILEVIANG
;
A
#
# COMPACT_ATOMS: atom_id res chain seq x y z
N MET A 1 24.88 -7.11 -14.06
CA MET A 1 24.25 -5.92 -13.45
C MET A 1 22.77 -6.14 -13.60
N MET A 2 22.01 -6.15 -12.50
CA MET A 2 20.58 -6.39 -12.59
C MET A 2 19.91 -5.06 -12.89
N GLU A 3 19.18 -4.99 -14.00
CA GLU A 3 18.43 -3.79 -14.36
C GLU A 3 17.12 -3.77 -13.59
N LEU A 4 16.79 -2.62 -12.98
CA LEU A 4 15.50 -2.41 -12.34
C LEU A 4 14.41 -2.31 -13.39
N VAL A 5 13.22 -2.84 -13.06
CA VAL A 5 12.06 -2.74 -13.95
C VAL A 5 11.54 -1.31 -13.97
N ILE A 6 11.34 -0.76 -15.16
CA ILE A 6 10.71 0.55 -15.32
C ILE A 6 9.21 0.36 -15.10
N GLY A 7 8.65 1.05 -14.09
CA GLY A 7 7.24 0.88 -13.69
C GLY A 7 6.19 1.52 -14.63
N GLU A 8 6.57 1.94 -15.85
CA GLU A 8 5.68 2.62 -16.81
C GLU A 8 4.47 1.76 -17.22
N LYS A 9 4.67 0.44 -17.34
CA LYS A 9 3.57 -0.47 -17.68
C LYS A 9 2.51 -0.52 -16.57
N ILE A 10 2.90 -0.41 -15.30
CA ILE A 10 1.97 -0.34 -14.17
C ILE A 10 1.19 0.97 -14.24
N GLU A 11 1.89 2.08 -14.49
CA GLU A 11 1.27 3.40 -14.68
C GLU A 11 0.24 3.38 -15.82
N GLU A 12 0.58 2.78 -16.95
CA GLU A 12 -0.32 2.62 -18.09
C GLU A 12 -1.56 1.78 -17.74
N ILE A 13 -1.38 0.63 -17.08
CA ILE A 13 -2.49 -0.23 -16.65
C ILE A 13 -3.42 0.52 -15.71
N ALA A 14 -2.88 1.22 -14.70
CA ALA A 14 -3.66 2.00 -13.75
C ALA A 14 -4.43 3.14 -14.45
N ASN A 15 -3.79 3.86 -15.38
CA ASN A 15 -4.43 4.89 -16.20
C ASN A 15 -5.56 4.32 -17.08
N ASN A 16 -5.37 3.16 -17.69
CA ASN A 16 -6.39 2.51 -18.52
C ASN A 16 -7.61 2.06 -17.68
N ILE A 17 -7.39 1.54 -16.48
CA ILE A 17 -8.47 1.14 -15.57
C ILE A 17 -9.25 2.37 -15.09
N ALA A 18 -8.58 3.39 -14.61
CA ALA A 18 -9.18 4.63 -14.13
C ALA A 18 -9.88 5.41 -15.25
N GLY A 19 -9.30 5.42 -16.45
CA GLY A 19 -9.85 6.06 -17.65
C GLY A 19 -11.23 5.52 -18.06
N ARG A 20 -11.55 4.23 -17.77
CA ARG A 20 -12.89 3.66 -17.96
C ARG A 20 -13.96 4.35 -17.09
N LYS A 21 -13.55 5.05 -16.05
CA LYS A 21 -14.39 5.83 -15.13
C LYS A 21 -14.19 7.35 -15.31
N ASN A 22 -13.48 7.77 -16.37
CA ASN A 22 -13.09 9.14 -16.64
C ASN A 22 -12.23 9.78 -15.52
N ILE A 23 -11.47 8.98 -14.79
CA ILE A 23 -10.54 9.44 -13.75
C ILE A 23 -9.13 9.51 -14.36
N ARG A 24 -8.50 10.68 -14.28
CA ARG A 24 -7.11 10.92 -14.73
C ARG A 24 -6.19 11.28 -13.58
N ASN A 25 -6.76 11.91 -12.56
CA ASN A 25 -6.03 12.42 -11.40
C ASN A 25 -6.60 11.84 -10.10
N ILE A 26 -5.79 11.77 -9.05
CA ILE A 26 -6.22 11.21 -7.77
C ILE A 26 -7.39 11.99 -7.16
N ASN A 27 -7.44 13.31 -7.33
CA ASN A 27 -8.50 14.18 -6.82
C ASN A 27 -9.84 14.05 -7.58
N GLU A 28 -9.89 13.28 -8.66
CA GLU A 28 -11.13 12.99 -9.41
C GLU A 28 -11.84 11.73 -8.92
N THR A 29 -11.28 11.01 -7.94
CA THR A 29 -11.89 9.81 -7.40
C THR A 29 -13.16 10.13 -6.61
N LYS A 30 -14.21 9.31 -6.82
CA LYS A 30 -15.51 9.51 -6.15
C LYS A 30 -15.50 9.10 -4.69
N ILE A 31 -14.67 8.12 -4.36
CA ILE A 31 -14.42 7.64 -3.00
C ILE A 31 -13.06 8.21 -2.59
N PRO A 32 -12.92 8.75 -1.37
CA PRO A 32 -11.63 9.20 -0.88
C PRO A 32 -10.55 8.13 -1.06
N LEU A 33 -9.44 8.51 -1.66
CA LEU A 33 -8.32 7.61 -1.96
C LEU A 33 -7.03 8.25 -1.46
N VAL A 34 -6.21 7.43 -0.81
CA VAL A 34 -4.84 7.77 -0.47
C VAL A 34 -3.92 6.67 -0.98
N THR A 35 -2.82 7.05 -1.63
CA THR A 35 -1.68 6.15 -1.87
C THR A 35 -0.48 6.70 -1.11
N VAL A 36 0.22 5.82 -0.39
CA VAL A 36 1.39 6.19 0.40
C VAL A 36 2.65 5.80 -0.35
N THR A 37 3.63 6.69 -0.31
CA THR A 37 4.95 6.51 -0.91
C THR A 37 5.99 7.17 0.00
N CYS A 38 7.28 6.96 -0.26
CA CYS A 38 8.36 7.56 0.50
C CYS A 38 9.29 8.33 -0.43
N GLU A 39 9.69 9.53 -0.02
CA GLU A 39 10.65 10.34 -0.76
C GLU A 39 12.08 9.99 -0.31
N THR A 40 12.96 9.68 -1.27
CA THR A 40 14.26 9.07 -0.98
C THR A 40 15.30 10.03 -0.43
N VAL A 41 15.22 11.32 -0.71
CA VAL A 41 16.21 12.33 -0.27
C VAL A 41 15.88 12.87 1.11
N SER A 42 14.64 13.32 1.31
CA SER A 42 14.17 13.82 2.61
C SER A 42 13.83 12.70 3.58
N MET A 43 13.66 11.48 3.08
CA MET A 43 13.20 10.31 3.84
C MET A 43 11.82 10.52 4.48
N LYS A 44 11.01 11.45 3.96
CA LYS A 44 9.65 11.70 4.43
C LYS A 44 8.64 10.75 3.79
N GLU A 45 7.59 10.42 4.55
CA GLU A 45 6.38 9.84 4.02
C GLU A 45 5.72 10.84 3.08
N VAL A 46 5.20 10.35 1.95
CA VAL A 46 4.45 11.17 0.99
C VAL A 46 3.08 10.55 0.79
N ASN A 47 2.04 11.29 1.13
CA ASN A 47 0.66 10.89 0.99
C ASN A 47 0.04 11.57 -0.23
N CYS A 48 -0.25 10.78 -1.27
CA CYS A 48 -1.01 11.26 -2.42
C CYS A 48 -2.50 11.09 -2.10
N CYS A 49 -3.19 12.20 -1.84
CA CYS A 49 -4.54 12.22 -1.33
C CYS A 49 -5.52 12.80 -2.34
N SER A 50 -6.70 12.18 -2.47
CA SER A 50 -7.77 12.70 -3.31
C SER A 50 -8.48 13.92 -2.71
N GLN A 51 -8.42 14.08 -1.40
CA GLN A 51 -9.03 15.17 -0.66
C GLN A 51 -8.00 15.85 0.24
N LYS A 52 -8.18 17.15 0.46
CA LYS A 52 -7.30 17.92 1.31
C LYS A 52 -7.48 17.52 2.77
N ILE A 53 -6.37 17.36 3.48
CA ILE A 53 -6.32 17.10 4.92
C ILE A 53 -6.27 18.44 5.65
N GLU A 54 -7.13 18.66 6.64
CA GLU A 54 -7.19 19.93 7.37
C GLU A 54 -5.99 20.15 8.29
N ASN A 55 -5.51 19.07 8.93
CA ASN A 55 -4.39 19.11 9.88
C ASN A 55 -3.24 18.29 9.32
N GLU A 56 -2.50 18.87 8.37
CA GLU A 56 -1.30 18.26 7.78
C GLU A 56 -0.20 18.13 8.84
N ASP A 57 0.53 17.01 8.77
CA ASP A 57 1.70 16.77 9.59
C ASP A 57 2.93 17.36 8.89
N GLU A 58 3.73 18.17 9.59
CA GLU A 58 4.93 18.81 9.02
C GLU A 58 6.01 17.81 8.59
N ASP A 59 5.98 16.60 9.14
CA ASP A 59 6.90 15.52 8.79
C ASP A 59 6.43 14.67 7.60
N ILE A 60 5.24 14.95 7.05
CA ILE A 60 4.65 14.27 5.91
C ILE A 60 4.48 15.25 4.75
N ILE A 61 4.78 14.80 3.54
CA ILE A 61 4.53 15.54 2.31
C ILE A 61 3.15 15.12 1.78
N TYR A 62 2.30 16.10 1.45
CA TYR A 62 0.97 15.83 0.87
C TYR A 62 0.91 16.30 -0.57
N ILE A 63 0.40 15.44 -1.47
CA ILE A 63 0.22 15.73 -2.89
C ILE A 63 -1.25 15.47 -3.25
N TYR A 64 -1.93 16.47 -3.80
CA TYR A 64 -3.37 16.43 -4.06
C TYR A 64 -3.73 16.37 -5.55
N ASP A 65 -2.77 16.50 -6.45
CA ASP A 65 -2.98 16.63 -7.89
C ASP A 65 -2.18 15.63 -8.73
N MET A 66 -1.74 14.51 -8.11
CA MET A 66 -0.95 13.51 -8.83
C MET A 66 -1.81 12.73 -9.83
N PRO A 67 -1.33 12.52 -11.08
CA PRO A 67 -1.96 11.60 -12.03
C PRO A 67 -2.14 10.21 -11.40
N ILE A 68 -3.34 9.62 -11.56
CA ILE A 68 -3.71 8.39 -10.85
C ILE A 68 -2.75 7.22 -11.12
N GLY A 69 -2.33 7.04 -12.37
CA GLY A 69 -1.35 6.00 -12.71
C GLY A 69 -0.01 6.22 -12.04
N LYS A 70 0.40 7.48 -11.90
CA LYS A 70 1.65 7.85 -11.25
C LYS A 70 1.57 7.67 -9.73
N ALA A 71 0.43 7.97 -9.12
CA ALA A 71 0.17 7.71 -7.70
C ALA A 71 0.25 6.21 -7.39
N VAL A 72 -0.36 5.37 -8.21
CA VAL A 72 -0.27 3.90 -8.09
C VAL A 72 1.16 3.42 -8.30
N ARG A 73 1.83 3.88 -9.38
CA ARG A 73 3.21 3.49 -9.67
C ARG A 73 4.16 3.85 -8.54
N SER A 74 4.07 5.07 -7.99
CA SER A 74 4.96 5.49 -6.90
C SER A 74 4.81 4.62 -5.66
N SER A 75 3.56 4.30 -5.28
CA SER A 75 3.24 3.43 -4.15
C SER A 75 3.68 1.97 -4.35
N MET A 76 3.90 1.54 -5.59
CA MET A 76 4.36 0.20 -5.96
C MET A 76 5.83 0.15 -6.37
N SER A 77 6.58 1.24 -6.26
CA SER A 77 7.99 1.30 -6.64
C SER A 77 8.88 0.63 -5.59
N PHE A 78 8.71 -0.71 -5.46
CA PHE A 78 9.42 -1.53 -4.47
C PHE A 78 10.94 -1.49 -4.69
N PRO A 79 11.73 -1.15 -3.64
CA PRO A 79 13.18 -1.07 -3.74
C PRO A 79 13.82 -2.38 -4.20
N GLY A 80 14.74 -2.30 -5.15
CA GLY A 80 15.43 -3.47 -5.72
C GLY A 80 14.68 -4.16 -6.86
N ILE A 81 13.38 -3.87 -7.09
CA ILE A 81 12.60 -4.40 -8.22
C ILE A 81 12.33 -3.29 -9.23
N TYR A 82 11.78 -2.17 -8.78
CA TYR A 82 11.40 -1.05 -9.64
C TYR A 82 12.33 0.16 -9.49
N THR A 83 12.44 0.94 -10.59
CA THR A 83 13.05 2.27 -10.52
C THR A 83 12.19 3.21 -9.70
N THR A 84 12.81 4.25 -9.12
CA THR A 84 12.07 5.32 -8.44
C THR A 84 11.09 5.99 -9.39
N CYS A 85 9.98 6.47 -8.88
CA CYS A 85 8.99 7.26 -9.60
C CYS A 85 9.28 8.74 -9.39
N ASN A 86 9.63 9.47 -10.44
CA ASN A 86 9.89 10.90 -10.35
C ASN A 86 8.59 11.71 -10.56
N TYR A 87 8.28 12.60 -9.63
CA TYR A 87 7.16 13.53 -9.74
C TYR A 87 7.46 14.86 -9.02
N GLN A 88 7.32 15.98 -9.73
CA GLN A 88 7.52 17.34 -9.21
C GLN A 88 8.82 17.53 -8.42
N GLY A 89 9.90 16.89 -8.83
CA GLY A 89 11.21 16.94 -8.18
C GLY A 89 11.41 15.94 -7.04
N TYR A 90 10.40 15.19 -6.65
CA TYR A 90 10.51 14.10 -5.69
C TYR A 90 10.91 12.79 -6.35
N ASN A 91 11.77 12.02 -5.68
CA ASN A 91 12.13 10.65 -6.07
C ASN A 91 11.39 9.67 -5.15
N LEU A 92 10.32 9.07 -5.65
CA LEU A 92 9.38 8.30 -4.86
C LEU A 92 9.64 6.78 -4.98
N ILE A 93 9.55 6.10 -3.84
CA ILE A 93 9.58 4.64 -3.72
C ILE A 93 8.36 4.14 -2.95
N ASP A 94 8.18 2.83 -2.90
CA ASP A 94 7.11 2.16 -2.17
C ASP A 94 6.95 2.67 -0.73
N GLY A 95 5.73 3.03 -0.36
CA GLY A 95 5.40 3.56 0.96
C GLY A 95 5.52 2.54 2.09
N GLY A 96 5.45 1.25 1.77
CA GLY A 96 5.65 0.18 2.74
C GLY A 96 7.02 0.20 3.42
N THR A 97 8.00 0.89 2.81
CA THR A 97 9.31 1.10 3.44
C THR A 97 9.25 1.95 4.71
N LYS A 98 8.21 2.79 4.87
CA LYS A 98 8.04 3.67 6.01
C LYS A 98 6.74 3.45 6.75
N ASN A 99 5.63 3.26 6.04
CA ASN A 99 4.30 3.06 6.62
C ASN A 99 3.53 2.04 5.78
N ASN A 100 3.58 0.78 6.19
CA ASN A 100 2.92 -0.33 5.49
C ASN A 100 1.46 -0.55 5.95
N MET A 101 0.95 0.26 6.89
CA MET A 101 -0.42 0.18 7.38
C MET A 101 -0.95 1.60 7.69
N GLN A 102 -1.60 2.23 6.71
CA GLN A 102 -1.90 3.66 6.67
C GLN A 102 -3.18 4.06 7.43
N VAL A 103 -3.41 3.51 8.61
CA VAL A 103 -4.64 3.76 9.40
C VAL A 103 -4.77 5.23 9.80
N ASP A 104 -3.67 5.86 10.19
CA ASP A 104 -3.71 7.25 10.69
C ASP A 104 -4.10 8.25 9.59
N VAL A 105 -3.65 8.05 8.35
CA VAL A 105 -4.03 8.93 7.23
C VAL A 105 -5.50 8.72 6.84
N LEU A 106 -6.04 7.50 6.94
CA LEU A 106 -7.46 7.25 6.70
C LEU A 106 -8.34 7.97 7.72
N LYS A 107 -7.96 7.96 9.01
CA LYS A 107 -8.65 8.74 10.05
C LYS A 107 -8.61 10.23 9.77
N LYS A 108 -7.49 10.76 9.33
CA LYS A 108 -7.37 12.17 8.90
C LYS A 108 -8.21 12.50 7.65
N GLN A 109 -8.52 11.50 6.82
CA GLN A 109 -9.43 11.63 5.67
C GLN A 109 -10.92 11.48 6.06
N GLY A 110 -11.22 11.32 7.35
CA GLY A 110 -12.59 11.24 7.85
C GLY A 110 -13.18 9.84 7.92
N ALA A 111 -12.35 8.79 7.90
CA ALA A 111 -12.85 7.44 8.12
C ALA A 111 -13.20 7.22 9.59
N ASP A 112 -14.48 6.92 9.87
CA ASP A 112 -14.98 6.59 11.22
C ASP A 112 -14.64 5.15 11.58
N LYS A 113 -14.70 4.24 10.59
CA LYS A 113 -14.43 2.81 10.76
C LYS A 113 -13.33 2.37 9.81
N ILE A 114 -12.45 1.49 10.31
CA ILE A 114 -11.30 1.01 9.55
C ILE A 114 -11.29 -0.52 9.53
N ILE A 115 -11.33 -1.07 8.34
CA ILE A 115 -11.09 -2.48 8.07
C ILE A 115 -9.73 -2.57 7.39
N SER A 116 -8.78 -3.24 8.03
CA SER A 116 -7.46 -3.46 7.47
C SER A 116 -7.28 -4.88 6.95
N VAL A 117 -6.53 -5.01 5.86
CA VAL A 117 -6.12 -6.30 5.30
C VAL A 117 -4.61 -6.30 5.13
N SER A 118 -3.95 -7.30 5.65
CA SER A 118 -2.48 -7.43 5.56
C SER A 118 -2.05 -8.87 5.46
N PHE A 119 -0.86 -9.10 4.90
CA PHE A 119 -0.26 -10.43 4.91
C PHE A 119 0.27 -10.81 6.29
N ASP A 120 0.27 -12.12 6.58
CA ASP A 120 0.94 -12.66 7.75
C ASP A 120 2.45 -12.55 7.59
N LEU A 121 3.09 -11.78 8.49
CA LEU A 121 4.53 -11.57 8.49
C LEU A 121 5.28 -12.61 9.34
N ASP A 122 4.57 -13.43 10.12
CA ASP A 122 5.18 -14.40 11.04
C ASP A 122 5.52 -15.73 10.33
N SER A 123 4.93 -16.00 9.16
CA SER A 123 5.12 -17.22 8.36
C SER A 123 6.31 -17.10 7.39
N TYR A 124 7.52 -16.87 7.90
CA TYR A 124 8.71 -16.77 7.06
C TYR A 124 9.50 -18.08 7.02
N LYS A 125 9.87 -18.53 5.82
CA LYS A 125 10.84 -19.62 5.62
C LYS A 125 12.23 -19.05 5.38
N PRO A 126 13.25 -19.43 6.16
CA PRO A 126 14.60 -18.92 5.97
C PRO A 126 15.11 -19.16 4.54
N SER A 127 15.67 -18.13 3.93
CA SER A 127 16.29 -18.17 2.60
C SER A 127 17.66 -17.49 2.66
N ASN A 128 18.58 -17.97 1.83
CA ASN A 128 19.89 -17.37 1.64
C ASN A 128 19.98 -16.59 0.29
N GLN A 129 18.86 -16.46 -0.41
CA GLN A 129 18.82 -15.68 -1.64
C GLN A 129 18.81 -14.18 -1.30
N PHE A 130 19.61 -13.41 -2.01
CA PHE A 130 19.81 -11.99 -1.73
C PHE A 130 18.48 -11.21 -1.63
N PHE A 131 17.57 -11.42 -2.58
CA PHE A 131 16.28 -10.71 -2.59
C PHE A 131 15.38 -11.10 -1.44
N ASP A 132 15.29 -12.38 -1.10
CA ASP A 132 14.46 -12.82 0.02
C ASP A 132 14.95 -12.21 1.34
N VAL A 133 16.27 -12.09 1.51
CA VAL A 133 16.87 -11.46 2.70
C VAL A 133 16.56 -9.95 2.72
N VAL A 134 16.65 -9.26 1.57
CA VAL A 134 16.32 -7.81 1.48
C VAL A 134 14.84 -7.57 1.76
N ILE A 135 13.94 -8.37 1.16
CA ILE A 135 12.49 -8.28 1.41
C ILE A 135 12.21 -8.51 2.89
N ARG A 136 12.80 -9.56 3.47
CA ARG A 136 12.61 -9.85 4.89
C ARG A 136 13.11 -8.74 5.81
N ALA A 137 14.20 -8.07 5.45
CA ALA A 137 14.68 -6.91 6.20
C ALA A 137 13.67 -5.76 6.16
N LEU A 138 13.05 -5.49 5.00
CA LEU A 138 11.99 -4.49 4.86
C LEU A 138 10.73 -4.87 5.67
N ASP A 139 10.35 -6.15 5.67
CA ASP A 139 9.26 -6.66 6.52
C ASP A 139 9.54 -6.42 8.01
N ILE A 140 10.77 -6.70 8.46
CA ILE A 140 11.17 -6.48 9.86
C ILE A 140 11.09 -4.99 10.21
N PHE A 141 11.54 -4.10 9.34
CA PHE A 141 11.45 -2.65 9.57
C PHE A 141 10.01 -2.14 9.62
N SER A 142 9.10 -2.74 8.85
CA SER A 142 7.68 -2.36 8.81
C SER A 142 6.82 -3.04 9.89
N LEU A 143 7.33 -4.06 10.58
CA LEU A 143 6.56 -4.92 11.48
C LEU A 143 5.81 -4.15 12.57
N ASP A 144 6.49 -3.20 13.22
CA ASP A 144 5.88 -2.40 14.29
C ASP A 144 4.75 -1.50 13.77
N ASN A 145 4.90 -0.95 12.55
CA ASN A 145 3.85 -0.14 11.92
C ASN A 145 2.64 -0.99 11.55
N VAL A 146 2.87 -2.20 11.01
CA VAL A 146 1.79 -3.14 10.69
C VAL A 146 1.04 -3.57 11.95
N ARG A 147 1.73 -3.92 13.04
CA ARG A 147 1.10 -4.29 14.33
C ARG A 147 0.27 -3.16 14.88
N LYS A 148 0.82 -1.95 14.99
CA LYS A 148 0.10 -0.76 15.46
C LYS A 148 -1.10 -0.42 14.58
N GLY A 149 -0.97 -0.57 13.25
CA GLY A 149 -2.08 -0.35 12.33
C GLY A 149 -3.21 -1.35 12.52
N ARG A 150 -2.90 -2.64 12.74
CA ARG A 150 -3.89 -3.67 13.08
C ARG A 150 -4.62 -3.35 14.37
N GLU A 151 -3.88 -2.96 15.42
CA GLU A 151 -4.45 -2.58 16.73
C GLU A 151 -5.37 -1.35 16.65
N LYS A 152 -5.10 -0.43 15.73
CA LYS A 152 -5.91 0.78 15.50
C LYS A 152 -7.11 0.55 14.56
N SER A 153 -7.19 -0.60 13.91
CA SER A 153 -8.29 -0.98 13.02
C SER A 153 -9.46 -1.54 13.82
N ASP A 154 -10.68 -1.27 13.38
CA ASP A 154 -11.89 -1.87 13.97
C ASP A 154 -11.95 -3.38 13.66
N VAL A 155 -11.53 -3.76 12.44
CA VAL A 155 -11.34 -5.17 12.05
C VAL A 155 -10.00 -5.31 11.30
N ALA A 156 -9.24 -6.36 11.61
CA ALA A 156 -7.96 -6.65 10.97
C ALA A 156 -7.92 -8.08 10.39
N ALA A 157 -8.12 -8.22 9.09
CA ALA A 157 -8.01 -9.49 8.39
C ALA A 157 -6.53 -9.79 8.03
N ILE A 158 -6.03 -10.95 8.45
CA ILE A 158 -4.66 -11.39 8.21
C ILE A 158 -4.65 -12.51 7.18
N VAL A 159 -4.07 -12.23 6.01
CA VAL A 159 -3.98 -13.17 4.91
C VAL A 159 -2.79 -14.10 5.09
N LYS A 160 -3.05 -15.37 5.32
CA LYS A 160 -2.03 -16.41 5.38
C LYS A 160 -1.83 -17.01 3.99
N THR A 161 -0.61 -16.95 3.49
CA THR A 161 -0.23 -17.54 2.21
C THR A 161 0.83 -18.61 2.45
N GLU A 162 0.56 -19.83 1.98
CA GLU A 162 1.57 -20.88 2.01
C GLU A 162 2.56 -20.65 0.87
N ASP A 163 3.86 -20.60 1.19
CA ASP A 163 4.99 -20.66 0.25
C ASP A 163 5.00 -19.62 -0.91
N THR A 164 4.46 -18.42 -0.72
CA THR A 164 4.55 -17.37 -1.74
C THR A 164 5.71 -16.40 -1.44
N SER A 165 6.80 -16.52 -2.21
CA SER A 165 7.76 -15.41 -2.35
C SER A 165 7.08 -14.27 -3.10
N LEU A 166 7.31 -13.02 -2.70
CA LEU A 166 6.83 -11.82 -3.44
C LEU A 166 7.28 -11.83 -4.91
N LEU A 167 8.37 -12.54 -5.22
CA LEU A 167 8.93 -12.65 -6.57
C LEU A 167 8.42 -13.87 -7.34
N GLU A 168 7.85 -14.86 -6.68
CA GLU A 168 7.36 -16.09 -7.29
C GLU A 168 5.88 -16.34 -6.94
N ILE A 169 4.97 -15.51 -7.43
CA ILE A 169 3.53 -15.78 -7.33
C ILE A 169 3.20 -16.90 -8.33
N LYS A 170 3.40 -18.15 -7.91
CA LYS A 170 3.13 -19.33 -8.75
C LYS A 170 1.65 -19.59 -8.96
N ASP A 171 0.82 -19.24 -7.98
CA ASP A 171 -0.64 -19.41 -8.04
C ASP A 171 -1.39 -18.16 -7.56
N THR A 172 -1.63 -17.23 -8.49
CA THR A 172 -2.40 -16.02 -8.22
C THR A 172 -3.82 -16.32 -7.72
N LYS A 173 -4.44 -17.44 -8.16
CA LYS A 173 -5.79 -17.80 -7.73
C LYS A 173 -5.81 -18.23 -6.27
N ALA A 174 -4.80 -18.97 -5.83
CA ALA A 174 -4.66 -19.36 -4.42
C ALA A 174 -4.49 -18.14 -3.50
N VAL A 175 -3.68 -17.15 -3.92
CA VAL A 175 -3.50 -15.90 -3.16
C VAL A 175 -4.80 -15.08 -3.08
N ILE A 176 -5.54 -14.97 -4.19
CA ILE A 176 -6.85 -14.31 -4.21
C ILE A 176 -7.83 -15.03 -3.28
N ALA A 177 -7.89 -16.37 -3.33
CA ALA A 177 -8.74 -17.16 -2.46
C ALA A 177 -8.37 -17.01 -0.97
N ALA A 178 -7.08 -16.97 -0.64
CA ALA A 178 -6.61 -16.73 0.72
C ALA A 178 -7.07 -15.35 1.24
N GLY A 179 -6.94 -14.29 0.41
CA GLY A 179 -7.43 -12.96 0.77
C GLY A 179 -8.95 -12.92 0.97
N TYR A 180 -9.71 -13.55 0.07
CA TYR A 180 -11.16 -13.67 0.22
C TYR A 180 -11.56 -14.38 1.51
N ASN A 181 -10.96 -15.54 1.79
CA ASN A 181 -11.26 -16.32 2.99
C ASN A 181 -10.92 -15.56 4.27
N ALA A 182 -9.76 -14.90 4.32
CA ALA A 182 -9.36 -14.11 5.47
C ALA A 182 -10.38 -13.01 5.81
N VAL A 183 -10.95 -12.33 4.80
CA VAL A 183 -12.01 -11.33 5.03
C VAL A 183 -13.33 -12.00 5.42
N MET A 184 -13.67 -13.14 4.81
CA MET A 184 -14.92 -13.86 5.11
C MET A 184 -14.94 -14.45 6.52
N GLU A 185 -13.81 -14.80 7.11
CA GLU A 185 -13.69 -15.21 8.50
C GLU A 185 -14.16 -14.10 9.49
N HIS A 186 -14.01 -12.83 9.09
CA HIS A 186 -14.44 -11.66 9.88
C HIS A 186 -15.78 -11.06 9.42
N LYS A 187 -16.56 -11.77 8.58
CA LYS A 187 -17.77 -11.22 7.95
C LYS A 187 -18.76 -10.64 8.96
N GLU A 188 -19.07 -11.38 10.01
CA GLU A 188 -20.07 -10.97 11.03
C GLU A 188 -19.57 -9.71 11.77
N GLU A 189 -18.30 -9.67 12.16
CA GLU A 189 -17.65 -8.55 12.83
C GLU A 189 -17.65 -7.29 11.94
N ILE A 190 -17.34 -7.45 10.64
CA ILE A 190 -17.39 -6.37 9.66
C ILE A 190 -18.82 -5.80 9.54
N LEU A 191 -19.83 -6.67 9.47
CA LEU A 191 -21.23 -6.24 9.38
C LEU A 191 -21.68 -5.50 10.64
N GLU A 192 -21.26 -5.93 11.83
CA GLU A 192 -21.50 -5.22 13.09
C GLU A 192 -20.86 -3.83 13.12
N VAL A 193 -19.60 -3.74 12.70
CA VAL A 193 -18.86 -2.46 12.65
C VAL A 193 -19.54 -1.47 11.71
N ILE A 194 -20.03 -1.93 10.54
CA ILE A 194 -20.75 -1.08 9.56
C ILE A 194 -22.13 -0.68 10.09
N ALA A 195 -22.84 -1.57 10.79
CA ALA A 195 -24.17 -1.29 11.30
C ALA A 195 -24.18 -0.29 12.48
N ASN A 196 -23.07 -0.19 13.22
CA ASN A 196 -22.90 0.66 14.40
C ASN A 196 -22.14 1.97 14.10
N GLY A 197 -21.83 2.27 12.86
CA GLY A 197 -21.20 3.52 12.39
C GLY A 197 -22.21 4.33 11.59
#